data_f7d506c267b0529d035a8bd83c919e24
#
_entry.id   f7d506c267b0529d035a8bd83c919e24
#
_cell.length_a   1.000
_cell.length_b   1.000
_cell.length_c   1.000
_cell.angle_alpha   90.00
_cell.angle_beta   90.00
_cell.angle_gamma   90.00
#
_symmetry.space_group_name_H-M   'P 1'
#
loop_
_entity.id
_entity.type
_entity.pdbx_description
1 polymer ?
#
loop_
_entity_poly.entity_id
_entity_poly.type
_entity_poly.pdbx_seq_one_letter_code
_entity_poly.pdbx_strand_id
1 'polypeptide(L)'
;MTDNKRPTPDELRNTQDATFTTGEGKAPELGVKNASTEGSTYRPDWVPEEAKKDDTYACHVMKGVKEMHDGLLSSSAHLAPAVRPVQRRKKLTVADYVRGIEQGDRVILSRAITLVESNNKDHFKLAQQVLQAVLPRTGKALRIGITGVPGAGKSTFIEAFGNMLIEAGYKVAVLAVDPTSQVTKGSILGDKTRMETLTKHPEAYIRPSPAGGTLGGVARKSRETMLLCEAAGYDIILVETVGVGQSEVTVRSMVDFFMLIVLTGAGDELQGIKKGVMELADAIVVNKADGDNLKRALIARSDYDRMLHYIRPATEKWKTQAYTCSAVTKDGLDELWDVIQEFTEQGKENGVFLKRRQEQSLRWV
;
A
#
# COMPACT_ATOMS: atom_id res chain seq x y z
N MET A 1 -39.67 -39.92 2.81
CA MET A 1 -40.44 -39.05 1.91
C MET A 1 -40.92 -37.87 2.73
N THR A 2 -40.16 -36.81 2.81
CA THR A 2 -40.55 -35.56 3.48
C THR A 2 -40.31 -34.44 2.46
N ASP A 3 -41.42 -33.91 2.02
CA ASP A 3 -41.57 -32.86 0.99
C ASP A 3 -40.97 -31.53 1.54
N ASN A 4 -39.91 -31.06 0.93
CA ASN A 4 -39.28 -29.77 1.25
C ASN A 4 -39.76 -28.76 0.20
N LYS A 5 -40.96 -28.18 0.40
CA LYS A 5 -41.47 -27.09 -0.41
C LYS A 5 -40.72 -25.78 -0.08
N ARG A 6 -40.08 -25.18 -1.08
CA ARG A 6 -39.56 -23.80 -1.00
C ARG A 6 -40.72 -22.82 -0.92
N PRO A 7 -40.66 -21.76 -0.09
CA PRO A 7 -41.69 -20.73 -0.01
C PRO A 7 -41.78 -19.93 -1.31
N THR A 8 -42.99 -19.55 -1.68
CA THR A 8 -43.29 -18.75 -2.88
C THR A 8 -42.99 -17.25 -2.64
N PRO A 9 -42.80 -16.47 -3.72
CA PRO A 9 -42.44 -15.03 -3.61
C PRO A 9 -43.44 -14.15 -2.87
N ASP A 10 -44.68 -14.58 -2.69
CA ASP A 10 -45.72 -13.82 -1.97
C ASP A 10 -45.67 -14.01 -0.44
N GLU A 11 -45.02 -15.05 0.06
CA GLU A 11 -44.81 -15.25 1.49
C GLU A 11 -43.66 -14.40 2.06
N LEU A 12 -42.80 -13.84 1.20
CA LEU A 12 -41.71 -12.97 1.58
C LEU A 12 -42.10 -11.46 1.62
N ARG A 13 -43.32 -11.10 1.21
CA ARG A 13 -43.81 -9.71 1.21
C ARG A 13 -44.49 -9.27 2.52
N ASN A 14 -44.81 -10.18 3.44
CA ASN A 14 -45.60 -9.86 4.64
C ASN A 14 -44.80 -9.66 5.92
N THR A 15 -43.48 -9.38 5.84
CA THR A 15 -42.64 -9.09 7.02
C THR A 15 -42.04 -7.70 7.01
N GLN A 16 -42.64 -6.74 6.29
CA GLN A 16 -42.17 -5.36 6.27
C GLN A 16 -43.26 -4.35 6.69
N ASP A 17 -43.97 -4.59 7.78
CA ASP A 17 -44.78 -3.55 8.44
C ASP A 17 -44.67 -3.71 9.95
N ALA A 18 -43.48 -3.40 10.48
CA ALA A 18 -43.34 -3.06 11.90
C ALA A 18 -43.07 -1.55 11.97
N THR A 19 -44.16 -0.81 12.13
CA THR A 19 -44.19 0.61 12.47
C THR A 19 -43.38 0.88 13.72
N PHE A 20 -42.27 1.60 13.57
CA PHE A 20 -41.53 2.22 14.67
C PHE A 20 -42.36 3.39 15.21
N THR A 21 -43.05 3.20 16.33
CA THR A 21 -43.57 4.30 17.15
C THR A 21 -42.42 4.95 17.89
N THR A 22 -42.18 6.23 17.61
CA THR A 22 -41.26 7.10 18.36
C THR A 22 -41.83 7.29 19.75
N GLY A 23 -41.37 6.50 20.73
CA GLY A 23 -41.52 6.75 22.13
C GLY A 23 -40.35 7.61 22.62
N GLU A 24 -40.66 8.83 23.08
CA GLU A 24 -39.74 9.65 23.86
C GLU A 24 -39.38 8.93 25.16
N GLY A 25 -38.30 8.18 25.15
CA GLY A 25 -37.67 7.58 26.32
C GLY A 25 -36.46 8.41 26.72
N LYS A 26 -36.55 9.14 27.82
CA LYS A 26 -35.45 9.82 28.50
C LYS A 26 -34.27 8.84 28.65
N ALA A 27 -33.09 9.26 28.20
CA ALA A 27 -31.85 8.57 28.48
C ALA A 27 -31.67 8.39 30.00
N PRO A 28 -31.25 7.22 30.48
CA PRO A 28 -30.94 7.05 31.90
C PRO A 28 -29.72 7.91 32.22
N GLU A 29 -29.90 8.83 33.16
CA GLU A 29 -28.81 9.54 33.82
C GLU A 29 -27.90 8.50 34.47
N LEU A 30 -26.71 8.32 33.94
CA LEU A 30 -25.61 7.64 34.59
C LEU A 30 -25.19 8.49 35.79
N GLY A 31 -25.85 8.27 36.91
CA GLY A 31 -25.46 8.83 38.18
C GLY A 31 -24.05 8.37 38.54
N VAL A 32 -23.09 9.27 38.36
CA VAL A 32 -21.75 9.13 38.93
C VAL A 32 -21.90 9.27 40.44
N LYS A 33 -22.15 8.15 41.11
CA LYS A 33 -21.97 8.08 42.56
C LYS A 33 -20.47 8.15 42.82
N ASN A 34 -20.04 9.24 43.45
CA ASN A 34 -18.73 9.33 44.07
C ASN A 34 -18.57 8.17 45.06
N ALA A 35 -17.86 7.11 44.63
CA ALA A 35 -17.47 6.05 45.51
C ALA A 35 -16.31 6.56 46.37
N SER A 36 -16.61 6.74 47.64
CA SER A 36 -15.67 6.93 48.72
C SER A 36 -14.58 5.83 48.69
N THR A 37 -13.38 6.27 48.88
CA THR A 37 -12.14 5.58 49.12
C THR A 37 -12.24 4.36 50.04
N GLU A 38 -12.47 3.18 49.47
CA GLU A 38 -12.00 1.91 50.03
C GLU A 38 -11.60 1.03 48.87
N GLY A 39 -10.39 0.48 48.94
CA GLY A 39 -9.74 -0.22 47.86
C GLY A 39 -10.50 -1.45 47.37
N SER A 40 -11.24 -1.33 46.31
CA SER A 40 -11.78 -2.43 45.54
C SER A 40 -10.65 -3.04 44.70
N THR A 41 -10.10 -4.13 45.16
CA THR A 41 -9.23 -4.99 44.34
C THR A 41 -10.11 -5.73 43.34
N TYR A 42 -10.18 -5.23 42.11
CA TYR A 42 -10.78 -5.97 41.00
C TYR A 42 -9.92 -7.22 40.73
N ARG A 43 -10.53 -8.40 40.87
CA ARG A 43 -9.91 -9.70 40.60
C ARG A 43 -10.54 -10.22 39.31
N PRO A 44 -9.77 -10.40 38.23
CA PRO A 44 -10.26 -11.03 37.01
C PRO A 44 -10.62 -12.50 37.24
N ASP A 45 -11.66 -13.00 36.58
CA ASP A 45 -12.21 -14.35 36.72
C ASP A 45 -11.25 -15.50 36.40
N TRP A 46 -10.12 -15.18 35.71
CA TRP A 46 -9.07 -16.14 35.35
C TRP A 46 -8.00 -16.34 36.44
N VAL A 47 -8.07 -15.62 37.55
CA VAL A 47 -7.10 -15.76 38.67
C VAL A 47 -7.60 -16.83 39.61
N PRO A 48 -6.82 -17.93 39.88
CA PRO A 48 -7.19 -19.00 40.79
C PRO A 48 -7.50 -18.47 42.19
N GLU A 49 -8.49 -19.06 42.87
CA GLU A 49 -8.91 -18.63 44.22
C GLU A 49 -7.81 -18.72 45.27
N GLU A 50 -6.82 -19.58 45.04
CA GLU A 50 -5.70 -19.85 45.95
C GLU A 50 -4.54 -18.86 45.84
N ALA A 51 -4.59 -17.93 44.88
CA ALA A 51 -3.55 -16.91 44.74
C ALA A 51 -3.57 -15.98 45.95
N LYS A 52 -2.59 -16.13 46.83
CA LYS A 52 -2.39 -15.28 47.99
C LYS A 52 -2.26 -13.81 47.56
N LYS A 53 -2.68 -12.89 48.42
CA LYS A 53 -2.63 -11.43 48.24
C LYS A 53 -1.20 -10.85 48.14
N ASP A 54 -0.20 -11.68 47.93
CA ASP A 54 1.17 -11.24 47.81
C ASP A 54 1.52 -10.91 46.37
N ASP A 55 2.11 -9.80 46.18
CA ASP A 55 2.62 -9.03 45.05
C ASP A 55 3.22 -9.76 43.82
N THR A 56 2.86 -11.00 43.55
CA THR A 56 3.48 -11.83 42.51
C THR A 56 2.83 -11.64 41.12
N TYR A 57 1.73 -10.91 41.00
CA TYR A 57 1.10 -10.59 39.72
C TYR A 57 1.20 -9.08 39.49
N ALA A 58 2.07 -8.70 38.60
CA ALA A 58 2.40 -7.32 38.26
C ALA A 58 1.27 -6.58 37.50
N CYS A 59 0.07 -6.54 38.06
CA CYS A 59 -1.01 -5.66 37.63
C CYS A 59 -1.34 -4.69 38.75
N HIS A 60 -0.45 -3.75 39.01
CA HIS A 60 -0.81 -2.54 39.74
C HIS A 60 -1.60 -1.61 38.81
N VAL A 61 -2.90 -1.52 39.02
CA VAL A 61 -3.69 -0.40 38.48
C VAL A 61 -3.23 0.84 39.23
N MET A 62 -2.34 1.61 38.62
CA MET A 62 -1.96 2.91 39.16
C MET A 62 -3.19 3.81 39.21
N LYS A 63 -3.56 4.30 40.41
CA LYS A 63 -4.52 5.39 40.55
C LYS A 63 -4.05 6.55 39.69
N GLY A 64 -4.91 7.06 38.81
CA GLY A 64 -4.60 8.20 37.96
C GLY A 64 -4.02 9.35 38.82
N VAL A 65 -2.79 9.72 38.51
CA VAL A 65 -2.05 10.73 39.26
C VAL A 65 -2.65 12.08 38.90
N LYS A 66 -3.16 12.80 39.86
CA LYS A 66 -3.70 14.16 39.71
C LYS A 66 -2.61 15.20 39.45
N GLU A 67 -1.34 14.84 39.62
CA GLU A 67 -0.17 15.67 39.35
C GLU A 67 0.77 14.89 38.46
N MET A 68 1.37 15.53 37.46
CA MET A 68 2.40 14.93 36.61
C MET A 68 3.58 14.54 37.49
N HIS A 69 3.55 13.34 38.03
CA HIS A 69 4.71 12.68 38.59
C HIS A 69 5.37 11.89 37.46
N ASP A 70 6.44 12.41 36.99
CA ASP A 70 7.36 11.64 36.21
C ASP A 70 8.03 10.63 37.17
N GLY A 71 7.62 9.39 37.10
CA GLY A 71 8.03 8.32 37.99
C GLY A 71 9.52 7.93 37.94
N LEU A 72 10.35 8.72 37.27
CA LEU A 72 11.81 8.54 37.13
C LEU A 72 12.63 9.55 37.96
N LEU A 73 12.00 10.55 38.61
CA LEU A 73 12.74 11.67 39.21
C LEU A 73 12.67 11.77 40.74
N SER A 74 12.22 10.74 41.46
CA SER A 74 12.14 10.84 42.92
C SER A 74 13.48 10.74 43.66
N SER A 75 14.62 10.61 42.99
CA SER A 75 15.91 10.47 43.68
C SER A 75 17.06 11.37 43.20
N SER A 76 16.80 12.31 42.30
CA SER A 76 17.86 13.22 41.84
C SER A 76 17.32 14.64 41.58
N ALA A 77 17.13 15.38 42.67
CA ALA A 77 16.71 16.80 42.64
C ALA A 77 17.74 17.72 41.95
N HIS A 78 18.76 17.21 41.25
CA HIS A 78 19.85 18.00 40.65
C HIS A 78 20.05 17.85 39.16
N LEU A 79 19.22 17.08 38.48
CA LEU A 79 19.26 16.96 37.03
C LEU A 79 17.87 17.15 36.45
N ALA A 80 17.30 18.35 36.57
CA ALA A 80 16.31 18.79 35.61
C ALA A 80 17.00 18.72 34.23
N PRO A 81 16.62 17.81 33.32
CA PRO A 81 17.15 17.86 31.97
C PRO A 81 16.73 19.23 31.47
N ALA A 82 17.73 20.07 31.14
CA ALA A 82 17.48 21.33 30.45
C ALA A 82 16.58 20.92 29.26
N VAL A 83 15.31 21.27 29.28
CA VAL A 83 14.40 21.08 28.17
C VAL A 83 15.03 21.87 27.05
N ARG A 84 15.85 21.18 26.25
CA ARG A 84 16.45 21.81 25.06
C ARG A 84 15.26 22.32 24.29
N PRO A 85 15.17 23.65 24.06
CA PRO A 85 14.05 24.19 23.31
C PRO A 85 14.02 23.40 22.01
N VAL A 86 12.90 22.71 21.75
CA VAL A 86 12.70 21.99 20.50
C VAL A 86 12.84 23.04 19.42
N GLN A 87 14.01 23.09 18.78
CA GLN A 87 14.24 24.02 17.68
C GLN A 87 13.14 23.75 16.67
N ARG A 88 12.18 24.69 16.54
CA ARG A 88 11.13 24.59 15.54
C ARG A 88 11.84 24.45 14.20
N ARG A 89 11.70 23.27 13.58
CA ARG A 89 12.33 22.97 12.29
C ARG A 89 11.96 24.10 11.33
N LYS A 90 12.97 24.71 10.71
CA LYS A 90 12.80 25.78 9.71
C LYS A 90 11.76 25.32 8.68
N LYS A 91 10.75 26.15 8.42
CA LYS A 91 9.81 25.90 7.33
C LYS A 91 10.59 25.98 6.02
N LEU A 92 10.51 24.93 5.22
CA LEU A 92 11.15 24.90 3.91
C LEU A 92 10.36 25.77 2.93
N THR A 93 11.08 26.50 2.09
CA THR A 93 10.52 27.25 0.95
C THR A 93 10.40 26.34 -0.27
N VAL A 94 9.68 26.78 -1.32
CA VAL A 94 9.62 26.07 -2.61
C VAL A 94 11.03 25.81 -3.16
N ALA A 95 11.91 26.82 -3.11
CA ALA A 95 13.30 26.70 -3.58
C ALA A 95 14.10 25.65 -2.79
N ASP A 96 13.87 25.53 -1.48
CA ASP A 96 14.54 24.52 -0.67
C ASP A 96 14.09 23.10 -1.05
N TYR A 97 12.78 22.91 -1.31
CA TYR A 97 12.24 21.64 -1.79
C TYR A 97 12.78 21.27 -3.17
N VAL A 98 12.72 22.18 -4.12
CA VAL A 98 13.20 21.95 -5.49
C VAL A 98 14.68 21.58 -5.49
N ARG A 99 15.52 22.37 -4.82
CA ARG A 99 16.97 22.10 -4.73
C ARG A 99 17.24 20.72 -4.12
N GLY A 100 16.59 20.38 -3.01
CA GLY A 100 16.80 19.08 -2.35
C GLY A 100 16.33 17.91 -3.20
N ILE A 101 15.20 18.03 -3.92
CA ILE A 101 14.72 17.02 -4.86
C ILE A 101 15.73 16.85 -6.00
N GLU A 102 16.20 17.94 -6.60
CA GLU A 102 17.19 17.93 -7.69
C GLU A 102 18.53 17.29 -7.29
N GLN A 103 18.90 17.41 -6.03
CA GLN A 103 20.10 16.79 -5.45
C GLN A 103 19.91 15.33 -5.04
N GLY A 104 18.67 14.80 -5.17
CA GLY A 104 18.34 13.44 -4.73
C GLY A 104 18.32 13.29 -3.21
N ASP A 105 18.14 14.39 -2.43
CA ASP A 105 18.05 14.32 -0.98
C ASP A 105 16.78 13.57 -0.55
N ARG A 106 16.96 12.35 -0.04
CA ARG A 106 15.87 11.46 0.40
C ARG A 106 15.03 12.06 1.54
N VAL A 107 15.63 12.90 2.39
CA VAL A 107 14.92 13.55 3.50
C VAL A 107 13.99 14.63 2.95
N ILE A 108 14.48 15.45 2.02
CA ILE A 108 13.68 16.49 1.37
C ILE A 108 12.60 15.86 0.50
N LEU A 109 12.92 14.81 -0.26
CA LEU A 109 11.94 14.04 -1.04
C LEU A 109 10.83 13.50 -0.13
N SER A 110 11.17 12.86 0.99
CA SER A 110 10.18 12.34 1.95
C SER A 110 9.29 13.44 2.52
N ARG A 111 9.85 14.63 2.78
CA ARG A 111 9.09 15.79 3.25
C ARG A 111 8.19 16.37 2.15
N ALA A 112 8.65 16.42 0.90
CA ALA A 112 7.86 16.85 -0.24
C ALA A 112 6.68 15.90 -0.49
N ILE A 113 6.91 14.60 -0.40
CA ILE A 113 5.84 13.59 -0.51
C ILE A 113 4.82 13.77 0.62
N THR A 114 5.28 13.95 1.86
CA THR A 114 4.37 14.20 3.00
C THR A 114 3.56 15.49 2.81
N LEU A 115 4.15 16.51 2.20
CA LEU A 115 3.48 17.77 1.86
C LEU A 115 2.35 17.55 0.85
N VAL A 116 2.61 16.78 -0.21
CA VAL A 116 1.64 16.39 -1.27
C VAL A 116 0.51 15.53 -0.70
N GLU A 117 0.84 14.58 0.17
CA GLU A 117 -0.14 13.69 0.82
C GLU A 117 -1.01 14.40 1.85
N SER A 118 -0.63 15.60 2.30
CA SER A 118 -1.35 16.35 3.34
C SER A 118 -2.71 16.85 2.85
N ASN A 119 -3.71 16.79 3.73
CA ASN A 119 -5.05 17.35 3.49
C ASN A 119 -5.19 18.82 3.94
N ASN A 120 -4.11 19.43 4.46
CA ASN A 120 -4.12 20.83 4.89
C ASN A 120 -4.12 21.76 3.67
N LYS A 121 -4.99 22.78 3.68
CA LYS A 121 -5.12 23.75 2.58
C LYS A 121 -3.83 24.56 2.32
N ASP A 122 -3.09 24.91 3.37
CA ASP A 122 -1.84 25.63 3.23
C ASP A 122 -0.73 24.77 2.61
N HIS A 123 -0.69 23.48 2.99
CA HIS A 123 0.20 22.50 2.40
C HIS A 123 -0.12 22.26 0.93
N PHE A 124 -1.40 22.28 0.56
CA PHE A 124 -1.82 22.08 -0.82
C PHE A 124 -1.24 23.15 -1.76
N LYS A 125 -1.35 24.44 -1.37
CA LYS A 125 -0.78 25.53 -2.19
C LYS A 125 0.72 25.38 -2.38
N LEU A 126 1.45 25.10 -1.30
CA LEU A 126 2.90 24.89 -1.35
C LEU A 126 3.27 23.65 -2.17
N ALA A 127 2.52 22.54 -2.02
CA ALA A 127 2.71 21.32 -2.80
C ALA A 127 2.56 21.56 -4.30
N GLN A 128 1.52 22.31 -4.73
CA GLN A 128 1.32 22.63 -6.13
C GLN A 128 2.45 23.49 -6.70
N GLN A 129 2.96 24.45 -5.95
CA GLN A 129 4.12 25.26 -6.37
C GLN A 129 5.37 24.40 -6.53
N VAL A 130 5.64 23.48 -5.59
CA VAL A 130 6.77 22.55 -5.68
C VAL A 130 6.62 21.62 -6.89
N LEU A 131 5.44 21.01 -7.08
CA LEU A 131 5.18 20.14 -8.22
C LEU A 131 5.36 20.88 -9.55
N GLN A 132 4.79 22.08 -9.69
CA GLN A 132 4.94 22.89 -10.89
C GLN A 132 6.41 23.19 -11.20
N ALA A 133 7.21 23.48 -10.20
CA ALA A 133 8.63 23.79 -10.36
C ALA A 133 9.46 22.56 -10.79
N VAL A 134 9.10 21.34 -10.36
CA VAL A 134 9.84 20.12 -10.70
C VAL A 134 9.33 19.41 -11.98
N LEU A 135 8.15 19.78 -12.50
CA LEU A 135 7.56 19.18 -13.71
C LEU A 135 8.53 19.08 -14.90
N PRO A 136 9.37 20.10 -15.24
CA PRO A 136 10.29 20.00 -16.37
C PRO A 136 11.31 18.86 -16.26
N ARG A 137 11.50 18.30 -15.05
CA ARG A 137 12.44 17.20 -14.79
C ARG A 137 11.78 15.82 -14.75
N THR A 138 10.47 15.76 -14.95
CA THR A 138 9.70 14.52 -14.94
C THR A 138 9.53 13.91 -16.33
N GLY A 139 8.92 12.74 -16.40
CA GLY A 139 8.57 12.07 -17.68
C GLY A 139 9.64 11.12 -18.20
N LYS A 140 10.77 10.93 -17.50
CA LYS A 140 11.87 10.07 -17.95
C LYS A 140 11.83 8.67 -17.33
N ALA A 141 11.33 8.52 -16.10
CA ALA A 141 11.28 7.23 -15.41
C ALA A 141 10.30 6.27 -16.08
N LEU A 142 10.61 4.99 -16.03
CA LEU A 142 9.70 3.91 -16.40
C LEU A 142 8.82 3.54 -15.20
N ARG A 143 7.50 3.56 -15.37
CA ARG A 143 6.53 3.27 -14.32
C ARG A 143 5.95 1.89 -14.53
N ILE A 144 6.19 0.98 -13.57
CA ILE A 144 5.78 -0.42 -13.63
C ILE A 144 4.76 -0.69 -12.53
N GLY A 145 3.53 -1.03 -12.89
CA GLY A 145 2.49 -1.45 -11.97
C GLY A 145 2.58 -2.95 -11.69
N ILE A 146 2.47 -3.31 -10.43
CA ILE A 146 2.54 -4.70 -9.96
C ILE A 146 1.29 -5.00 -9.15
N THR A 147 0.49 -5.95 -9.63
CA THR A 147 -0.71 -6.42 -8.93
C THR A 147 -0.68 -7.95 -8.80
N GLY A 148 -1.63 -8.51 -8.08
CA GLY A 148 -1.77 -9.95 -7.91
C GLY A 148 -2.49 -10.31 -6.62
N VAL A 149 -2.92 -11.56 -6.49
CA VAL A 149 -3.64 -12.03 -5.32
C VAL A 149 -2.82 -11.91 -4.03
N PRO A 150 -3.46 -11.79 -2.86
CA PRO A 150 -2.77 -11.90 -1.58
C PRO A 150 -1.98 -13.21 -1.51
N GLY A 151 -0.74 -13.16 -1.00
CA GLY A 151 0.10 -14.36 -0.93
C GLY A 151 0.86 -14.71 -2.22
N ALA A 152 0.64 -14.03 -3.35
CA ALA A 152 1.37 -14.26 -4.59
C ALA A 152 2.88 -13.95 -4.52
N GLY A 153 3.33 -13.32 -3.43
CA GLY A 153 4.73 -12.99 -3.22
C GLY A 153 5.17 -11.67 -3.87
N LYS A 154 4.23 -10.73 -4.08
CA LYS A 154 4.51 -9.41 -4.67
C LYS A 154 5.67 -8.68 -4.02
N SER A 155 5.65 -8.54 -2.71
CA SER A 155 6.70 -7.80 -1.99
C SER A 155 8.06 -8.49 -2.08
N THR A 156 8.10 -9.84 -2.05
CA THR A 156 9.34 -10.62 -2.26
C THR A 156 9.85 -10.47 -3.70
N PHE A 157 8.92 -10.47 -4.67
CA PHE A 157 9.24 -10.21 -6.07
C PHE A 157 9.83 -8.79 -6.25
N ILE A 158 9.18 -7.77 -5.67
CA ILE A 158 9.64 -6.37 -5.74
C ILE A 158 11.02 -6.24 -5.12
N GLU A 159 11.29 -6.92 -4.01
CA GLU A 159 12.61 -6.92 -3.37
C GLU A 159 13.66 -7.54 -4.29
N ALA A 160 13.42 -8.73 -4.82
CA ALA A 160 14.35 -9.41 -5.70
C ALA A 160 14.58 -8.65 -7.02
N PHE A 161 13.50 -8.21 -7.67
CA PHE A 161 13.54 -7.47 -8.92
C PHE A 161 14.15 -6.07 -8.74
N GLY A 162 13.81 -5.37 -7.66
CA GLY A 162 14.39 -4.07 -7.35
C GLY A 162 15.88 -4.13 -7.08
N ASN A 163 16.37 -5.14 -6.36
CA ASN A 163 17.81 -5.34 -6.15
C ASN A 163 18.53 -5.64 -7.46
N MET A 164 17.97 -6.52 -8.31
CA MET A 164 18.52 -6.80 -9.66
C MET A 164 18.63 -5.52 -10.49
N LEU A 165 17.59 -4.69 -10.52
CA LEU A 165 17.61 -3.42 -11.25
C LEU A 165 18.68 -2.45 -10.71
N ILE A 166 18.90 -2.42 -9.40
CA ILE A 166 19.94 -1.60 -8.80
C ILE A 166 21.33 -2.15 -9.13
N GLU A 167 21.52 -3.47 -9.11
CA GLU A 167 22.75 -4.14 -9.56
C GLU A 167 23.05 -3.79 -11.03
N ALA A 168 22.02 -3.62 -11.86
CA ALA A 168 22.11 -3.14 -13.24
C ALA A 168 22.34 -1.62 -13.38
N GLY A 169 22.44 -0.87 -12.26
CA GLY A 169 22.77 0.56 -12.23
C GLY A 169 21.58 1.52 -12.22
N TYR A 170 20.35 1.04 -12.08
CA TYR A 170 19.14 1.88 -12.01
C TYR A 170 18.85 2.34 -10.59
N LYS A 171 18.26 3.54 -10.46
CA LYS A 171 17.66 4.03 -9.22
C LYS A 171 16.19 3.64 -9.17
N VAL A 172 15.78 2.96 -8.09
CA VAL A 172 14.45 2.36 -7.98
C VAL A 172 13.63 3.00 -6.88
N ALA A 173 12.44 3.48 -7.21
CA ALA A 173 11.43 3.89 -6.22
C ALA A 173 10.31 2.86 -6.15
N VAL A 174 9.88 2.48 -4.95
CA VAL A 174 8.73 1.58 -4.70
C VAL A 174 7.63 2.36 -3.99
N LEU A 175 6.46 2.38 -4.60
CA LEU A 175 5.28 3.06 -4.08
C LEU A 175 4.16 2.03 -3.86
N ALA A 176 3.71 1.86 -2.64
CA ALA A 176 2.52 1.06 -2.36
C ALA A 176 1.25 1.90 -2.52
N VAL A 177 0.22 1.36 -3.16
CA VAL A 177 -1.09 2.00 -3.35
C VAL A 177 -2.17 1.15 -2.70
N ASP A 178 -2.64 1.59 -1.52
CA ASP A 178 -3.70 0.93 -0.77
C ASP A 178 -4.85 1.90 -0.50
N PRO A 179 -5.97 1.79 -1.22
CA PRO A 179 -7.15 2.61 -0.97
C PRO A 179 -7.90 2.21 0.31
N THR A 180 -7.61 1.03 0.89
CA THR A 180 -8.37 0.48 2.03
C THR A 180 -7.72 0.71 3.40
N SER A 181 -6.53 1.32 3.46
CA SER A 181 -5.72 1.47 4.68
C SER A 181 -6.32 2.37 5.79
N GLN A 182 -7.60 2.74 5.70
CA GLN A 182 -8.28 3.52 6.74
C GLN A 182 -8.39 2.78 8.09
N VAL A 183 -8.35 1.45 8.10
CA VAL A 183 -8.64 0.64 9.30
C VAL A 183 -7.38 0.14 10.01
N THR A 184 -6.27 -0.03 9.30
CA THR A 184 -5.06 -0.62 9.87
C THR A 184 -3.88 0.35 9.80
N LYS A 185 -3.69 1.15 10.84
CA LYS A 185 -2.48 1.97 11.04
C LYS A 185 -1.17 1.14 11.09
N GLY A 186 -1.26 -0.18 10.92
CA GLY A 186 -0.15 -1.15 11.01
C GLY A 186 0.52 -1.53 9.68
N SER A 187 -0.08 -1.21 8.51
CA SER A 187 0.48 -1.63 7.21
C SER A 187 1.81 -0.95 6.86
N ILE A 188 2.03 0.27 7.37
CA ILE A 188 3.23 1.09 7.08
C ILE A 188 4.54 0.42 7.52
N LEU A 189 4.52 -0.33 8.61
CA LEU A 189 5.69 -1.06 9.10
C LEU A 189 5.85 -2.41 8.39
N GLY A 190 4.75 -3.10 8.07
CA GLY A 190 4.76 -4.42 7.45
C GLY A 190 5.40 -4.44 6.05
N ASP A 191 5.20 -3.40 5.24
CA ASP A 191 5.75 -3.35 3.89
C ASP A 191 7.28 -3.11 3.89
N LYS A 192 7.78 -2.29 4.81
CA LYS A 192 9.22 -2.06 4.95
C LYS A 192 9.96 -3.27 5.52
N THR A 193 9.34 -4.02 6.43
CA THR A 193 9.95 -5.22 7.01
C THR A 193 10.02 -6.39 6.04
N ARG A 194 9.20 -6.38 4.97
CA ARG A 194 9.21 -7.40 3.91
C ARG A 194 10.24 -7.14 2.82
N MET A 195 10.82 -5.94 2.74
CA MET A 195 11.80 -5.52 1.74
C MET A 195 13.06 -5.00 2.44
N GLU A 196 13.68 -5.85 3.27
CA GLU A 196 14.76 -5.44 4.17
C GLU A 196 16.03 -5.01 3.45
N THR A 197 16.44 -5.73 2.41
CA THR A 197 17.66 -5.45 1.66
C THR A 197 17.48 -4.21 0.81
N LEU A 198 16.37 -4.13 0.09
CA LEU A 198 16.04 -3.00 -0.77
C LEU A 198 15.88 -1.69 0.04
N THR A 199 15.28 -1.77 1.24
CA THR A 199 15.11 -0.59 2.12
C THR A 199 16.44 0.02 2.56
N LYS A 200 17.48 -0.79 2.71
CA LYS A 200 18.83 -0.36 3.15
C LYS A 200 19.67 0.19 2.00
N HIS A 201 19.28 -0.10 0.75
CA HIS A 201 20.08 0.31 -0.41
C HIS A 201 20.01 1.83 -0.64
N PRO A 202 21.14 2.53 -0.88
CA PRO A 202 21.15 3.97 -1.08
C PRO A 202 20.41 4.41 -2.35
N GLU A 203 20.42 3.61 -3.41
CA GLU A 203 19.74 3.88 -4.68
C GLU A 203 18.26 3.45 -4.70
N ALA A 204 17.73 2.95 -3.56
CA ALA A 204 16.33 2.60 -3.41
C ALA A 204 15.56 3.61 -2.56
N TYR A 205 14.31 3.86 -2.91
CA TYR A 205 13.38 4.64 -2.11
C TYR A 205 12.06 3.91 -1.96
N ILE A 206 11.61 3.64 -0.74
CA ILE A 206 10.35 2.94 -0.49
C ILE A 206 9.39 3.85 0.24
N ARG A 207 8.21 4.10 -0.36
CA ARG A 207 7.12 4.86 0.22
C ARG A 207 5.88 3.98 0.39
N PRO A 208 5.51 3.66 1.63
CA PRO A 208 4.22 3.04 1.93
C PRO A 208 3.06 3.94 1.54
N SER A 209 1.90 3.36 1.23
CA SER A 209 0.69 4.10 0.90
C SER A 209 0.31 5.11 1.98
N PRO A 210 -0.13 6.33 1.59
CA PRO A 210 -0.65 7.28 2.55
C PRO A 210 -1.92 6.73 3.21
N ALA A 211 -2.00 6.78 4.54
CA ALA A 211 -3.18 6.39 5.27
C ALA A 211 -4.35 7.36 4.99
N GLY A 212 -5.47 6.84 4.54
CA GLY A 212 -6.75 7.54 4.48
C GLY A 212 -6.98 8.40 3.23
N GLY A 213 -8.06 8.09 2.52
CA GLY A 213 -8.55 8.90 1.41
C GLY A 213 -9.60 8.15 0.60
N THR A 214 -10.37 8.87 -0.22
CA THR A 214 -11.18 8.26 -1.28
C THR A 214 -10.25 7.70 -2.35
N LEU A 215 -10.71 6.70 -3.11
CA LEU A 215 -9.94 6.08 -4.20
C LEU A 215 -9.34 7.14 -5.17
N GLY A 216 -10.11 8.16 -5.55
CA GLY A 216 -9.64 9.27 -6.38
C GLY A 216 -8.56 10.13 -5.70
N GLY A 217 -8.69 10.38 -4.40
CA GLY A 217 -7.69 11.12 -3.62
C GLY A 217 -6.36 10.37 -3.48
N VAL A 218 -6.40 9.06 -3.29
CA VAL A 218 -5.20 8.19 -3.28
C VAL A 218 -4.53 8.20 -4.65
N ALA A 219 -5.30 8.07 -5.74
CA ALA A 219 -4.79 8.10 -7.11
C ALA A 219 -4.04 9.41 -7.41
N ARG A 220 -4.61 10.55 -7.04
CA ARG A 220 -3.95 11.85 -7.23
C ARG A 220 -2.63 11.92 -6.46
N LYS A 221 -2.65 11.62 -5.16
CA LYS A 221 -1.46 11.66 -4.31
C LYS A 221 -0.36 10.71 -4.81
N SER A 222 -0.72 9.52 -5.28
CA SER A 222 0.24 8.57 -5.84
C SER A 222 0.89 9.10 -7.13
N ARG A 223 0.12 9.74 -8.01
CA ARG A 223 0.66 10.37 -9.24
C ARG A 223 1.60 11.51 -8.90
N GLU A 224 1.21 12.40 -8.00
CA GLU A 224 2.05 13.51 -7.54
C GLU A 224 3.34 13.00 -6.88
N THR A 225 3.26 11.90 -6.12
CA THR A 225 4.44 11.22 -5.53
C THR A 225 5.36 10.64 -6.60
N MET A 226 4.82 10.01 -7.65
CA MET A 226 5.64 9.52 -8.78
C MET A 226 6.40 10.65 -9.45
N LEU A 227 5.76 11.82 -9.70
CA LEU A 227 6.43 12.97 -10.28
C LEU A 227 7.59 13.48 -9.41
N LEU A 228 7.42 13.48 -8.08
CA LEU A 228 8.49 13.85 -7.16
C LEU A 228 9.67 12.85 -7.20
N CYS A 229 9.39 11.55 -7.29
CA CYS A 229 10.41 10.52 -7.43
C CYS A 229 11.16 10.65 -8.76
N GLU A 230 10.45 10.88 -9.87
CA GLU A 230 11.09 11.14 -11.18
C GLU A 230 12.00 12.36 -11.15
N ALA A 231 11.51 13.48 -10.56
CA ALA A 231 12.29 14.70 -10.45
C ALA A 231 13.53 14.53 -9.55
N ALA A 232 13.49 13.60 -8.59
CA ALA A 232 14.61 13.22 -7.73
C ALA A 232 15.61 12.28 -8.41
N GLY A 233 15.36 11.90 -9.69
CA GLY A 233 16.28 11.11 -10.51
C GLY A 233 16.14 9.60 -10.34
N TYR A 234 14.98 9.10 -9.90
CA TYR A 234 14.67 7.67 -9.95
C TYR A 234 14.32 7.26 -11.38
N ASP A 235 14.98 6.22 -11.88
CA ASP A 235 14.84 5.73 -13.26
C ASP A 235 13.64 4.80 -13.42
N ILE A 236 13.35 4.04 -12.37
CA ILE A 236 12.26 3.04 -12.37
C ILE A 236 11.39 3.26 -11.13
N ILE A 237 10.07 3.30 -11.36
CA ILE A 237 9.09 3.43 -10.29
C ILE A 237 8.20 2.19 -10.31
N LEU A 238 8.34 1.35 -9.29
CA LEU A 238 7.50 0.19 -9.04
C LEU A 238 6.29 0.61 -8.23
N VAL A 239 5.08 0.37 -8.73
CA VAL A 239 3.82 0.74 -8.08
C VAL A 239 3.08 -0.54 -7.70
N GLU A 240 3.11 -0.89 -6.41
CA GLU A 240 2.46 -2.09 -5.87
C GLU A 240 1.00 -1.78 -5.48
N THR A 241 0.08 -2.68 -5.87
CA THR A 241 -1.29 -2.69 -5.34
C THR A 241 -1.44 -3.73 -4.22
N VAL A 242 -2.35 -3.51 -3.29
CA VAL A 242 -2.65 -4.46 -2.20
C VAL A 242 -3.39 -5.72 -2.69
N GLY A 243 -3.88 -5.73 -3.93
CA GLY A 243 -4.29 -6.97 -4.61
C GLY A 243 -5.76 -7.34 -4.47
N VAL A 244 -6.65 -6.45 -4.03
CA VAL A 244 -8.09 -6.71 -4.00
C VAL A 244 -8.90 -5.46 -4.33
N GLY A 245 -9.52 -5.43 -5.51
CA GLY A 245 -10.57 -4.47 -5.83
C GLY A 245 -10.23 -3.46 -6.92
N GLN A 246 -10.76 -2.25 -6.82
CA GLN A 246 -10.70 -1.21 -7.86
C GLN A 246 -9.34 -0.50 -7.98
N SER A 247 -8.36 -0.85 -7.16
CA SER A 247 -7.01 -0.26 -7.17
C SER A 247 -6.24 -0.60 -8.45
N GLU A 248 -6.51 -1.76 -9.05
CA GLU A 248 -5.82 -2.24 -10.25
C GLU A 248 -6.07 -1.33 -11.45
N VAL A 249 -7.33 -0.95 -11.69
CA VAL A 249 -7.71 -0.01 -12.75
C VAL A 249 -7.05 1.35 -12.53
N THR A 250 -7.02 1.79 -11.28
CA THR A 250 -6.41 3.05 -10.89
C THR A 250 -4.91 3.05 -11.17
N VAL A 251 -4.20 2.01 -10.71
CA VAL A 251 -2.75 1.87 -10.94
C VAL A 251 -2.46 1.71 -12.45
N ARG A 252 -3.24 0.89 -13.17
CA ARG A 252 -3.12 0.77 -14.63
C ARG A 252 -3.18 2.13 -15.34
N SER A 253 -4.03 3.04 -14.85
CA SER A 253 -4.19 4.38 -15.45
C SER A 253 -3.00 5.32 -15.24
N MET A 254 -2.03 4.96 -14.40
CA MET A 254 -0.89 5.83 -14.06
C MET A 254 0.48 5.23 -14.36
N VAL A 255 0.56 3.98 -14.82
CA VAL A 255 1.80 3.29 -15.15
C VAL A 255 1.95 3.05 -16.65
N ASP A 256 3.18 2.77 -17.07
CA ASP A 256 3.51 2.46 -18.47
C ASP A 256 3.31 0.98 -18.76
N PHE A 257 3.85 0.12 -17.91
CA PHE A 257 3.74 -1.34 -17.97
C PHE A 257 3.00 -1.85 -16.74
N PHE A 258 2.12 -2.84 -16.90
CA PHE A 258 1.34 -3.40 -15.81
C PHE A 258 1.41 -4.92 -15.81
N MET A 259 1.95 -5.49 -14.73
CA MET A 259 2.07 -6.94 -14.58
C MET A 259 1.17 -7.49 -13.49
N LEU A 260 0.62 -8.67 -13.76
CA LEU A 260 -0.21 -9.44 -12.85
C LEU A 260 0.59 -10.64 -12.33
N ILE A 261 0.90 -10.65 -11.03
CA ILE A 261 1.57 -11.76 -10.37
C ILE A 261 0.54 -12.77 -9.86
N VAL A 262 0.70 -14.03 -10.27
CA VAL A 262 -0.19 -15.15 -9.96
C VAL A 262 0.59 -16.30 -9.34
N LEU A 263 -0.14 -17.27 -8.78
CA LEU A 263 0.42 -18.51 -8.21
C LEU A 263 0.08 -19.72 -9.08
N THR A 264 0.74 -20.82 -8.79
CA THR A 264 0.41 -22.16 -9.29
C THR A 264 -0.81 -22.72 -8.56
N GLY A 265 -1.62 -23.54 -9.17
CA GLY A 265 -2.80 -24.15 -8.52
C GLY A 265 -4.14 -23.57 -8.97
N ALA A 266 -4.12 -22.99 -10.13
CA ALA A 266 -5.13 -22.15 -10.76
C ALA A 266 -6.56 -22.72 -10.97
N GLY A 267 -6.88 -23.96 -10.58
CA GLY A 267 -8.23 -24.49 -10.77
C GLY A 267 -9.31 -23.66 -10.06
N ASP A 268 -9.13 -23.39 -8.77
CA ASP A 268 -10.08 -22.58 -7.97
C ASP A 268 -9.68 -21.08 -7.97
N GLU A 269 -8.37 -20.76 -8.04
CA GLU A 269 -7.88 -19.37 -8.05
C GLU A 269 -8.08 -18.68 -9.41
N LEU A 270 -8.13 -19.41 -10.53
CA LEU A 270 -8.53 -18.88 -11.84
C LEU A 270 -9.94 -18.28 -11.81
N GLN A 271 -10.84 -18.86 -11.01
CA GLN A 271 -12.17 -18.28 -10.80
C GLN A 271 -12.13 -17.07 -9.88
N GLY A 272 -11.12 -16.96 -8.98
CA GLY A 272 -10.89 -15.82 -8.09
C GLY A 272 -10.21 -14.63 -8.76
N ILE A 273 -9.41 -14.85 -9.81
CA ILE A 273 -8.83 -13.76 -10.60
C ILE A 273 -9.92 -13.24 -11.52
N LYS A 274 -10.44 -12.07 -11.17
CA LYS A 274 -11.45 -11.41 -12.00
C LYS A 274 -10.90 -11.24 -13.42
N LYS A 275 -11.58 -11.77 -14.42
CA LYS A 275 -11.23 -11.64 -15.84
C LYS A 275 -10.80 -10.21 -16.21
N GLY A 276 -11.47 -9.22 -15.62
CA GLY A 276 -11.15 -7.80 -15.81
C GLY A 276 -9.74 -7.37 -15.41
N VAL A 277 -9.09 -8.07 -14.46
CA VAL A 277 -7.69 -7.72 -14.10
C VAL A 277 -6.72 -8.27 -15.13
N MET A 278 -6.99 -9.45 -15.70
CA MET A 278 -6.18 -10.02 -16.78
C MET A 278 -6.23 -9.14 -18.04
N GLU A 279 -7.40 -8.53 -18.31
CA GLU A 279 -7.60 -7.60 -19.44
C GLU A 279 -6.79 -6.30 -19.29
N LEU A 280 -6.30 -5.98 -18.08
CA LEU A 280 -5.47 -4.80 -17.81
C LEU A 280 -3.97 -5.08 -17.93
N ALA A 281 -3.56 -6.35 -17.90
CA ALA A 281 -2.15 -6.73 -17.81
C ALA A 281 -1.43 -6.68 -19.15
N ASP A 282 -0.19 -6.21 -19.14
CA ASP A 282 0.75 -6.29 -20.26
C ASP A 282 1.59 -7.58 -20.17
N ALA A 283 1.74 -8.15 -18.97
CA ALA A 283 2.32 -9.48 -18.72
C ALA A 283 1.64 -10.17 -17.54
N ILE A 284 1.55 -11.51 -17.57
CA ILE A 284 1.17 -12.34 -16.44
C ILE A 284 2.41 -13.08 -15.95
N VAL A 285 2.67 -13.08 -14.65
CA VAL A 285 3.88 -13.69 -14.07
C VAL A 285 3.47 -14.75 -13.06
N VAL A 286 3.69 -16.00 -13.38
CA VAL A 286 3.50 -17.14 -12.48
C VAL A 286 4.71 -17.20 -11.55
N ASN A 287 4.54 -16.72 -10.33
CA ASN A 287 5.61 -16.65 -9.32
C ASN A 287 5.75 -17.97 -8.53
N LYS A 288 6.83 -18.08 -7.77
CA LYS A 288 7.22 -19.27 -7.00
C LYS A 288 7.46 -20.48 -7.90
N ALA A 289 8.04 -20.25 -9.08
CA ALA A 289 8.40 -21.29 -10.05
C ALA A 289 9.75 -21.91 -9.72
N ASP A 290 9.87 -22.48 -8.51
CA ASP A 290 11.09 -23.13 -8.01
C ASP A 290 10.80 -24.49 -7.40
N GLY A 291 11.85 -25.29 -7.19
CA GLY A 291 11.78 -26.61 -6.57
C GLY A 291 10.69 -27.51 -7.19
N ASP A 292 9.93 -28.16 -6.33
CA ASP A 292 8.84 -29.07 -6.73
C ASP A 292 7.66 -28.34 -7.41
N ASN A 293 7.58 -27.02 -7.25
CA ASN A 293 6.50 -26.23 -7.82
C ASN A 293 6.75 -25.84 -9.29
N LEU A 294 7.97 -25.96 -9.80
CA LEU A 294 8.33 -25.56 -11.15
C LEU A 294 7.44 -26.20 -12.24
N LYS A 295 7.20 -27.51 -12.14
CA LYS A 295 6.33 -28.22 -13.11
C LYS A 295 4.91 -27.66 -13.13
N ARG A 296 4.36 -27.35 -11.96
CA ARG A 296 3.03 -26.74 -11.82
C ARG A 296 3.01 -25.31 -12.38
N ALA A 297 4.08 -24.56 -12.18
CA ALA A 297 4.22 -23.21 -12.71
C ALA A 297 4.22 -23.20 -14.24
N LEU A 298 4.93 -24.13 -14.87
CA LEU A 298 4.96 -24.26 -16.33
C LEU A 298 3.58 -24.64 -16.92
N ILE A 299 2.84 -25.51 -16.23
CA ILE A 299 1.46 -25.84 -16.63
C ILE A 299 0.58 -24.61 -16.51
N ALA A 300 0.61 -23.93 -15.38
CA ALA A 300 -0.17 -22.72 -15.15
C ALA A 300 0.17 -21.62 -16.19
N ARG A 301 1.44 -21.39 -16.49
CA ARG A 301 1.87 -20.49 -17.57
C ARG A 301 1.17 -20.84 -18.89
N SER A 302 1.21 -22.12 -19.29
CA SER A 302 0.58 -22.57 -20.54
C SER A 302 -0.96 -22.37 -20.53
N ASP A 303 -1.60 -22.52 -19.38
CA ASP A 303 -3.04 -22.28 -19.22
C ASP A 303 -3.37 -20.79 -19.34
N TYR A 304 -2.57 -19.91 -18.72
CA TYR A 304 -2.71 -18.46 -18.89
C TYR A 304 -2.48 -18.03 -20.32
N ASP A 305 -1.47 -18.55 -21.02
CA ASP A 305 -1.22 -18.23 -22.42
C ASP A 305 -2.41 -18.63 -23.31
N ARG A 306 -3.02 -19.78 -23.07
CA ARG A 306 -4.24 -20.19 -23.78
C ARG A 306 -5.40 -19.23 -23.54
N MET A 307 -5.60 -18.79 -22.31
CA MET A 307 -6.66 -17.83 -21.98
C MET A 307 -6.43 -16.46 -22.61
N LEU A 308 -5.17 -16.00 -22.65
CA LEU A 308 -4.81 -14.72 -23.26
C LEU A 308 -5.14 -14.64 -24.74
N HIS A 309 -5.21 -15.77 -25.46
CA HIS A 309 -5.68 -15.79 -26.86
C HIS A 309 -7.13 -15.32 -27.05
N TYR A 310 -7.95 -15.40 -26.00
CA TYR A 310 -9.35 -14.97 -26.03
C TYR A 310 -9.57 -13.58 -25.42
N ILE A 311 -8.51 -12.93 -24.94
CA ILE A 311 -8.54 -11.63 -24.29
C ILE A 311 -7.94 -10.58 -25.22
N ARG A 312 -8.60 -9.45 -25.35
CA ARG A 312 -8.05 -8.33 -26.09
C ARG A 312 -6.83 -7.75 -25.33
N PRO A 313 -5.67 -7.58 -25.96
CA PRO A 313 -4.51 -6.99 -25.30
C PRO A 313 -4.80 -5.61 -24.69
N ALA A 314 -4.29 -5.35 -23.51
CA ALA A 314 -4.43 -4.08 -22.78
C ALA A 314 -3.75 -2.93 -23.51
N THR A 315 -2.68 -3.22 -24.24
CA THR A 315 -1.87 -2.26 -24.98
C THR A 315 -1.97 -2.54 -26.47
N GLU A 316 -2.26 -1.53 -27.25
CA GLU A 316 -2.31 -1.62 -28.72
C GLU A 316 -0.93 -2.06 -29.24
N LYS A 317 -0.91 -2.98 -30.20
CA LYS A 317 0.30 -3.55 -30.83
C LYS A 317 1.23 -4.32 -29.89
N TRP A 318 0.80 -4.63 -28.70
CA TRP A 318 1.51 -5.49 -27.75
C TRP A 318 0.77 -6.80 -27.56
N LYS A 319 1.50 -7.92 -27.53
CA LYS A 319 0.93 -9.23 -27.23
C LYS A 319 1.24 -9.60 -25.79
N THR A 320 0.24 -9.58 -24.94
CA THR A 320 0.36 -10.07 -23.56
C THR A 320 0.69 -11.56 -23.55
N GLN A 321 1.68 -11.96 -22.75
CA GLN A 321 2.12 -13.35 -22.58
C GLN A 321 2.28 -13.68 -21.10
N ALA A 322 2.32 -14.97 -20.79
CA ALA A 322 2.58 -15.47 -19.45
C ALA A 322 4.05 -15.91 -19.31
N TYR A 323 4.64 -15.58 -18.17
CA TYR A 323 6.04 -15.89 -17.81
C TYR A 323 6.06 -16.63 -16.48
N THR A 324 7.15 -17.33 -16.20
CA THR A 324 7.40 -17.94 -14.90
C THR A 324 8.56 -17.23 -14.22
N CYS A 325 8.48 -17.02 -12.92
CA CYS A 325 9.64 -16.56 -12.16
C CYS A 325 9.67 -17.13 -10.74
N SER A 326 10.84 -17.08 -10.13
CA SER A 326 11.02 -17.28 -8.69
C SER A 326 11.72 -16.07 -8.09
N ALA A 327 11.02 -15.39 -7.20
CA ALA A 327 11.63 -14.29 -6.45
C ALA A 327 12.70 -14.78 -5.45
N VAL A 328 12.73 -16.08 -5.12
CA VAL A 328 13.67 -16.67 -4.17
C VAL A 328 14.98 -17.06 -4.86
N THR A 329 14.88 -17.78 -5.99
CA THR A 329 16.05 -18.21 -6.78
C THR A 329 16.52 -17.15 -7.78
N LYS A 330 15.71 -16.12 -8.00
CA LYS A 330 15.87 -15.04 -9.00
C LYS A 330 15.70 -15.52 -10.46
N ASP A 331 15.36 -16.79 -10.69
CA ASP A 331 15.13 -17.33 -12.04
C ASP A 331 13.97 -16.59 -12.73
N GLY A 332 14.15 -16.25 -13.99
CA GLY A 332 13.17 -15.57 -14.84
C GLY A 332 13.03 -14.06 -14.60
N LEU A 333 13.78 -13.46 -13.66
CA LEU A 333 13.72 -12.01 -13.44
C LEU A 333 14.38 -11.23 -14.58
N ASP A 334 15.51 -11.72 -15.09
CA ASP A 334 16.20 -11.09 -16.24
C ASP A 334 15.33 -11.16 -17.50
N GLU A 335 14.70 -12.33 -17.79
CA GLU A 335 13.74 -12.47 -18.89
C GLU A 335 12.59 -11.45 -18.78
N LEU A 336 12.05 -11.27 -17.59
CA LEU A 336 11.00 -10.27 -17.36
C LEU A 336 11.49 -8.84 -17.60
N TRP A 337 12.72 -8.55 -17.25
CA TRP A 337 13.31 -7.23 -17.53
C TRP A 337 13.48 -7.01 -19.03
N ASP A 338 13.97 -8.00 -19.76
CA ASP A 338 14.10 -7.94 -21.22
C ASP A 338 12.74 -7.68 -21.88
N VAL A 339 11.68 -8.36 -21.42
CA VAL A 339 10.30 -8.15 -21.89
C VAL A 339 9.81 -6.72 -21.64
N ILE A 340 10.11 -6.15 -20.48
CA ILE A 340 9.74 -4.77 -20.15
C ILE A 340 10.49 -3.77 -21.02
N GLN A 341 11.76 -4.03 -21.31
CA GLN A 341 12.56 -3.21 -22.22
C GLN A 341 12.01 -3.28 -23.65
N GLU A 342 11.75 -4.49 -24.15
CA GLU A 342 11.13 -4.69 -25.47
C GLU A 342 9.79 -3.96 -25.59
N PHE A 343 8.92 -4.09 -24.59
CA PHE A 343 7.65 -3.36 -24.53
C PHE A 343 7.87 -1.85 -24.64
N THR A 344 8.85 -1.34 -23.91
CA THR A 344 9.14 0.10 -23.85
C THR A 344 9.67 0.61 -25.19
N GLU A 345 10.58 -0.14 -25.84
CA GLU A 345 11.16 0.19 -27.14
C GLU A 345 10.10 0.16 -28.24
N GLN A 346 9.35 -0.93 -28.35
CA GLN A 346 8.25 -1.05 -29.31
C GLN A 346 7.20 0.02 -29.10
N GLY A 347 6.86 0.31 -27.83
CA GLY A 347 5.89 1.35 -27.48
C GLY A 347 6.35 2.77 -27.85
N LYS A 348 7.64 3.04 -27.77
CA LYS A 348 8.24 4.32 -28.23
C LYS A 348 8.26 4.41 -29.76
N GLU A 349 8.69 3.36 -30.45
CA GLU A 349 8.75 3.32 -31.92
C GLU A 349 7.39 3.49 -32.58
N ASN A 350 6.36 2.82 -32.04
CA ASN A 350 5.00 2.87 -32.61
C ASN A 350 4.13 4.00 -32.07
N GLY A 351 4.68 4.85 -31.19
CA GLY A 351 4.02 6.03 -30.61
C GLY A 351 2.97 5.75 -29.54
N VAL A 352 2.70 4.48 -29.20
CA VAL A 352 1.69 4.09 -28.18
C VAL A 352 2.11 4.57 -26.78
N PHE A 353 3.40 4.57 -26.48
CA PHE A 353 3.94 5.03 -25.20
C PHE A 353 3.65 6.53 -24.96
N LEU A 354 3.94 7.37 -25.95
CA LEU A 354 3.68 8.81 -25.85
C LEU A 354 2.17 9.12 -25.79
N LYS A 355 1.36 8.46 -26.61
CA LYS A 355 -0.09 8.58 -26.59
C LYS A 355 -0.65 8.25 -25.19
N ARG A 356 -0.22 7.15 -24.60
CA ARG A 356 -0.62 6.74 -23.24
C ARG A 356 -0.27 7.81 -22.20
N ARG A 357 0.96 8.33 -22.23
CA ARG A 357 1.39 9.38 -21.31
C ARG A 357 0.60 10.69 -21.48
N GLN A 358 0.26 11.07 -22.70
CA GLN A 358 -0.62 12.20 -22.97
C GLN A 358 -2.03 11.99 -22.41
N GLU A 359 -2.63 10.83 -22.65
CA GLU A 359 -3.96 10.48 -22.10
C GLU A 359 -3.95 10.47 -20.58
N GLN A 360 -2.88 9.96 -19.95
CA GLN A 360 -2.70 10.01 -18.50
C GLN A 360 -2.64 11.47 -18.01
N SER A 361 -1.89 12.33 -18.68
CA SER A 361 -1.76 13.75 -18.31
C SER A 361 -3.10 14.48 -18.41
N LEU A 362 -3.89 14.24 -19.47
CA LEU A 362 -5.22 14.83 -19.63
C LEU A 362 -6.22 14.40 -18.55
N ARG A 363 -6.11 13.17 -18.06
CA ARG A 363 -6.97 12.68 -16.97
C ARG A 363 -6.56 13.23 -15.59
N TRP A 364 -5.42 13.92 -15.51
CA TRP A 364 -4.90 14.48 -14.25
C TRP A 364 -5.34 15.93 -14.02
N VAL A 365 -5.83 16.60 -15.05
CA VAL A 365 -6.42 17.94 -15.01
C VAL A 365 -7.90 17.85 -14.64
#